data_2bbba1ea14c9337da6caadd47dfd5c9b
#
_entry.id   2bbba1ea14c9337da6caadd47dfd5c9b
#
_cell.length_a   1.000
_cell.length_b   1.000
_cell.length_c   1.000
_cell.angle_alpha   90.00
_cell.angle_beta   90.00
_cell.angle_gamma   90.00
#
_symmetry.space_group_name_H-M   'P 1'
#
loop_
_entity.id
_entity.type
_entity.pdbx_description
1 polymer ?
#
loop_
_entity_poly.entity_id
_entity_poly.type
_entity_poly.pdbx_seq_one_letter_code
_entity_poly.pdbx_strand_id
1 'polypeptide(L)'
;MIVGLEEMKNYLRIDYDDDDEFLLYALDFSESLCADIARMSVEELEKTGVAGIAVMYAVAYLYEHREDADHHALMISLRSLLFGIREEEF
;
A
#
# COMPACT_ATOMS: atom_id res chain seq x y z
N MET A 1 -4.77 7.81 7.91
CA MET A 1 -3.66 6.98 7.41
C MET A 1 -3.93 5.52 7.76
N ILE A 2 -3.96 4.67 6.75
CA ILE A 2 -4.31 3.27 6.97
C ILE A 2 -3.21 2.52 7.72
N VAL A 3 -1.96 2.77 7.34
CA VAL A 3 -0.79 2.19 8.02
C VAL A 3 0.11 3.35 8.41
N GLY A 4 0.49 3.40 9.69
CA GLY A 4 1.36 4.47 10.17
C GLY A 4 2.82 4.19 9.87
N LEU A 5 3.64 5.25 10.00
CA LEU A 5 5.08 5.15 9.72
C LEU A 5 5.75 4.13 10.63
N GLU A 6 5.47 4.20 11.93
CA GLU A 6 6.13 3.27 12.87
C GLU A 6 5.71 1.84 12.62
N GLU A 7 4.45 1.63 12.31
CA GLU A 7 3.95 0.31 12.00
C GLU A 7 4.66 -0.26 10.77
N MET A 8 4.83 0.58 9.76
CA MET A 8 5.50 0.16 8.52
C MET A 8 6.98 -0.13 8.78
N LYS A 9 7.63 0.70 9.58
CA LYS A 9 9.04 0.48 9.92
C LYS A 9 9.21 -0.83 10.68
N ASN A 10 8.30 -1.12 11.60
CA ASN A 10 8.34 -2.40 12.31
C ASN A 10 8.20 -3.57 11.36
N TYR A 11 7.29 -3.47 10.41
CA TYR A 11 7.07 -4.52 9.43
C TYR A 11 8.33 -4.77 8.60
N LEU A 12 9.01 -3.69 8.20
CA LEU A 12 10.22 -3.78 7.39
C LEU A 12 11.48 -4.01 8.23
N ARG A 13 11.35 -3.99 9.56
CA ARG A 13 12.46 -4.16 10.50
C ARG A 13 13.50 -3.06 10.34
N ILE A 14 13.02 -1.85 10.20
CA ILE A 14 13.86 -0.65 10.10
C ILE A 14 13.82 0.06 11.44
N ASP A 15 15.01 0.30 12.03
CA ASP A 15 15.08 1.00 13.31
C ASP A 15 15.87 2.31 13.22
N TYR A 16 16.09 2.81 12.01
CA TYR A 16 16.74 4.10 11.76
C TYR A 16 15.78 4.99 10.99
N ASP A 17 16.12 6.29 10.90
CA ASP A 17 15.20 7.28 10.35
C ASP A 17 15.58 7.78 8.95
N ASP A 18 16.61 7.21 8.35
CA ASP A 18 17.13 7.69 7.07
C ASP A 18 16.12 7.62 5.94
N ASP A 19 15.21 6.65 5.98
CA ASP A 19 14.25 6.43 4.92
C ASP A 19 12.85 6.92 5.27
N ASP A 20 12.69 7.65 6.38
CA ASP A 20 11.36 8.06 6.83
C ASP A 20 10.62 8.87 5.76
N GLU A 21 11.29 9.79 5.10
CA GLU A 21 10.65 10.62 4.09
C GLU A 21 10.16 9.77 2.92
N PHE A 22 11.00 8.85 2.46
CA PHE A 22 10.61 7.94 1.39
C PHE A 22 9.41 7.10 1.82
N LEU A 23 9.43 6.59 3.05
CA LEU A 23 8.35 5.73 3.54
C LEU A 23 7.04 6.49 3.65
N LEU A 24 7.08 7.75 4.06
CA LEU A 24 5.87 8.57 4.12
C LEU A 24 5.28 8.78 2.74
N TYR A 25 6.11 9.05 1.75
CA TYR A 25 5.65 9.16 0.36
C TYR A 25 5.05 7.84 -0.12
N ALA A 26 5.74 6.75 0.17
CA ALA A 26 5.29 5.44 -0.28
C ALA A 26 3.96 5.06 0.36
N LEU A 27 3.78 5.39 1.64
CA LEU A 27 2.53 5.12 2.34
C LEU A 27 1.37 5.89 1.71
N ASP A 28 1.58 7.18 1.45
CA ASP A 28 0.56 8.02 0.85
C ASP A 28 0.21 7.55 -0.56
N PHE A 29 1.22 7.28 -1.36
CA PHE A 29 1.03 6.78 -2.72
C PHE A 29 0.30 5.44 -2.71
N SER A 30 0.69 4.53 -1.82
CA SER A 30 0.11 3.20 -1.76
C SER A 30 -1.34 3.22 -1.34
N GLU A 31 -1.70 4.10 -0.40
CA GLU A 31 -3.11 4.26 -0.01
C GLU A 31 -3.96 4.68 -1.20
N SER A 32 -3.50 5.69 -1.93
CA SER A 32 -4.23 6.17 -3.09
C SER A 32 -4.34 5.12 -4.17
N LEU A 33 -3.25 4.40 -4.42
CA LEU A 33 -3.23 3.36 -5.43
C LEU A 33 -4.20 2.23 -5.08
N CYS A 34 -4.18 1.80 -3.83
CA CYS A 34 -5.09 0.74 -3.39
C CYS A 34 -6.54 1.18 -3.49
N ALA A 35 -6.83 2.42 -3.11
CA ALA A 35 -8.19 2.95 -3.20
C ALA A 35 -8.67 2.99 -4.65
N ASP A 36 -7.80 3.40 -5.55
CA ASP A 36 -8.13 3.43 -6.98
C ASP A 36 -8.44 2.03 -7.51
N ILE A 37 -7.60 1.06 -7.15
CA ILE A 37 -7.79 -0.31 -7.61
C ILE A 37 -9.08 -0.88 -7.05
N ALA A 38 -9.38 -0.59 -5.78
CA ALA A 38 -10.59 -1.07 -5.12
C ALA A 38 -11.84 -0.27 -5.53
N ARG A 39 -11.65 0.85 -6.23
CA ARG A 39 -12.75 1.70 -6.70
C ARG A 39 -13.54 2.30 -5.55
N MET A 40 -12.84 2.78 -4.54
CA MET A 40 -13.48 3.40 -3.39
C MET A 40 -12.58 4.52 -2.88
N SER A 41 -13.12 5.33 -1.97
CA SER A 41 -12.33 6.37 -1.33
C SER A 41 -11.36 5.74 -0.32
N VAL A 42 -10.34 6.51 0.08
CA VAL A 42 -9.42 6.04 1.11
C VAL A 42 -10.18 5.78 2.41
N GLU A 43 -11.16 6.63 2.74
CA GLU A 43 -11.95 6.43 3.95
C GLU A 43 -12.73 5.13 3.93
N GLU A 44 -13.29 4.79 2.77
CA GLU A 44 -13.99 3.52 2.62
C GLU A 44 -13.04 2.35 2.70
N LEU A 45 -11.89 2.48 2.05
CA LEU A 45 -10.88 1.43 2.06
C LEU A 45 -10.40 1.14 3.48
N GLU A 46 -10.23 2.18 4.27
CA GLU A 46 -9.72 2.06 5.62
C GLU A 46 -10.62 1.17 6.49
N LYS A 47 -11.88 1.07 6.15
CA LYS A 47 -12.84 0.27 6.91
C LYS A 47 -12.80 -1.20 6.56
N THR A 48 -12.05 -1.58 5.53
CA THR A 48 -11.97 -2.99 5.13
C THR A 48 -10.84 -3.68 5.89
N GLY A 49 -10.99 -4.99 6.07
CA GLY A 49 -9.98 -5.74 6.81
C GLY A 49 -8.70 -6.02 6.06
N VAL A 50 -8.70 -5.83 4.73
CA VAL A 50 -7.54 -6.15 3.91
C VAL A 50 -6.70 -4.93 3.58
N ALA A 51 -7.20 -3.73 3.90
CA ALA A 51 -6.53 -2.49 3.50
C ALA A 51 -5.10 -2.41 4.03
N GLY A 52 -4.89 -2.72 5.30
CA GLY A 52 -3.57 -2.64 5.89
C GLY A 52 -2.57 -3.56 5.21
N ILE A 53 -3.00 -4.79 4.92
CA ILE A 53 -2.14 -5.76 4.26
C ILE A 53 -1.76 -5.28 2.86
N ALA A 54 -2.73 -4.76 2.11
CA ALA A 54 -2.47 -4.30 0.75
C ALA A 54 -1.53 -3.10 0.74
N VAL A 55 -1.74 -2.14 1.64
CA VAL A 55 -0.87 -0.97 1.72
C VAL A 55 0.54 -1.37 2.11
N MET A 56 0.68 -2.25 3.11
CA MET A 56 2.02 -2.71 3.53
C MET A 56 2.72 -3.46 2.40
N TYR A 57 1.98 -4.29 1.66
CA TYR A 57 2.56 -4.98 0.52
C TYR A 57 3.12 -4.00 -0.51
N ALA A 58 2.32 -2.97 -0.83
CA ALA A 58 2.74 -1.99 -1.82
C ALA A 58 3.97 -1.21 -1.37
N VAL A 59 3.98 -0.77 -0.10
CA VAL A 59 5.12 -0.02 0.42
C VAL A 59 6.37 -0.90 0.45
N ALA A 60 6.24 -2.14 0.89
CA ALA A 60 7.38 -3.06 0.93
C ALA A 60 7.95 -3.29 -0.46
N TYR A 61 7.08 -3.47 -1.44
CA TYR A 61 7.52 -3.63 -2.82
C TYR A 61 8.30 -2.41 -3.30
N LEU A 62 7.74 -1.22 -3.08
CA LEU A 62 8.40 0.02 -3.50
C LEU A 62 9.72 0.23 -2.78
N TYR A 63 9.79 -0.12 -1.51
CA TYR A 63 11.01 0.03 -0.73
C TYR A 63 12.11 -0.89 -1.25
N GLU A 64 11.75 -2.13 -1.57
CA GLU A 64 12.74 -3.13 -2.01
C GLU A 64 13.15 -2.95 -3.47
N HIS A 65 12.34 -2.25 -4.26
CA HIS A 65 12.59 -2.08 -5.70
C HIS A 65 12.68 -0.60 -6.07
N ARG A 66 13.32 0.20 -5.20
CA ARG A 66 13.35 1.65 -5.42
C ARG A 66 13.95 2.06 -6.76
N GLU A 67 14.88 1.28 -7.27
CA GLU A 67 15.59 1.63 -8.50
C GLU A 67 14.96 1.04 -9.75
N ASP A 68 14.21 -0.03 -9.60
CA ASP A 68 13.68 -0.74 -10.76
C ASP A 68 12.26 -1.27 -10.52
N ALA A 69 11.42 -0.49 -9.85
CA ALA A 69 10.06 -0.90 -9.56
C ALA A 69 9.29 -1.20 -10.84
N ASP A 70 8.63 -2.35 -10.86
CA ASP A 70 7.74 -2.73 -11.95
C ASP A 70 6.31 -2.44 -11.51
N HIS A 71 5.81 -1.27 -11.92
CA HIS A 71 4.48 -0.84 -11.51
C HIS A 71 3.38 -1.77 -12.02
N HIS A 72 3.59 -2.38 -13.18
CA HIS A 72 2.62 -3.31 -13.73
C HIS A 72 2.50 -4.55 -12.84
N ALA A 73 3.63 -5.12 -12.44
CA ALA A 73 3.63 -6.28 -11.56
C ALA A 73 3.00 -5.95 -10.21
N LEU A 74 3.32 -4.78 -9.68
CA LEU A 74 2.73 -4.34 -8.42
C LEU A 74 1.22 -4.22 -8.53
N MET A 75 0.72 -3.63 -9.62
CA MET A 75 -0.72 -3.47 -9.80
C MET A 75 -1.44 -4.81 -9.91
N ILE A 76 -0.84 -5.78 -10.57
CA ILE A 76 -1.44 -7.10 -10.67
C ILE A 76 -1.57 -7.73 -9.29
N SER A 77 -0.52 -7.63 -8.49
CA SER A 77 -0.54 -8.18 -7.14
C SER A 77 -1.59 -7.50 -6.26
N LEU A 78 -1.68 -6.17 -6.35
CA LEU A 78 -2.65 -5.43 -5.57
C LEU A 78 -4.08 -5.75 -6.00
N ARG A 79 -4.31 -5.93 -7.29
CA ARG A 79 -5.64 -6.33 -7.77
C ARG A 79 -6.04 -7.66 -7.16
N SER A 80 -5.11 -8.60 -7.07
CA SER A 80 -5.40 -9.89 -6.45
C SER A 80 -5.76 -9.75 -4.98
N LEU A 81 -5.00 -8.92 -4.25
CA LEU A 81 -5.26 -8.72 -2.83
C LEU A 81 -6.58 -8.01 -2.57
N LEU A 82 -6.94 -7.10 -3.46
CA LEU A 82 -8.12 -6.24 -3.27
C LEU A 82 -9.35 -6.75 -3.99
N PHE A 83 -9.25 -7.87 -4.70
CA PHE A 83 -10.33 -8.37 -5.52
C PHE A 83 -11.62 -8.57 -4.73
N GLY A 84 -11.50 -9.10 -3.52
CA GLY A 84 -12.66 -9.44 -2.71
C GLY A 84 -13.41 -8.23 -2.17
N ILE A 85 -12.82 -7.02 -2.21
CA ILE A 85 -13.47 -5.84 -1.67
C ILE A 85 -13.71 -4.76 -2.73
N ARG A 86 -13.31 -5.02 -4.00
CA ARG A 86 -13.55 -4.05 -5.07
C ARG A 86 -15.03 -3.81 -5.23
N GLU A 87 -15.37 -2.53 -5.48
CA GLU A 87 -16.73 -2.18 -5.86
C GLU A 87 -16.98 -2.62 -7.29
N GLU A 88 -17.82 -3.60 -7.46
CA GLU A 88 -18.11 -4.17 -8.78
C GLU A 88 -19.42 -3.65 -9.29
N GLU A 89 -19.43 -3.30 -10.58
CA GLU A 89 -20.65 -2.90 -11.26
C GLU A 89 -21.05 -4.07 -12.15
N PHE A 90 -22.05 -4.75 -11.74
CA PHE A 90 -22.56 -5.87 -12.53
C PHE A 90 -23.73 -5.47 -13.37
#